data_fc222953e540d1fd00c864c1303c2dd8
#
_entry.id   fc222953e540d1fd00c864c1303c2dd8
#
_cell.length_a   1.000
_cell.length_b   1.000
_cell.length_c   1.000
_cell.angle_alpha   90.00
_cell.angle_beta   90.00
_cell.angle_gamma   90.00
#
_symmetry.space_group_name_H-M   'P 1'
#
loop_
_entity.id
_entity.type
_entity.pdbx_description
1 polymer ?
#
loop_
_entity_poly.entity_id
_entity_poly.type
_entity_poly.pdbx_seq_one_letter_code
_entity_poly.pdbx_strand_id
1 'polypeptide(L)'
;MSIQIDLTPEANDIVSTLHRPVCDLLGCTWPVALAGMGGVARSELVGAVTGAGGFGFLGMVREPVALIREEVQRVRARTDRKFGVNLIPAATHPELLDAQIATCIELGVPVVGLFLLGNTPFLTLEKRAAHHPPIN
;
A
#
# COMPACT_ATOMS: atom_id res chain seq x y z
N MET A 1 13.54 1.30 14.95
CA MET A 1 13.47 0.46 16.17
C MET A 1 12.36 -0.57 15.95
N SER A 2 12.77 -1.79 15.56
CA SER A 2 11.80 -2.89 15.35
C SER A 2 11.38 -3.41 16.71
N ILE A 3 10.12 -3.26 17.08
CA ILE A 3 9.56 -3.93 18.24
C ILE A 3 9.41 -5.41 17.86
N GLN A 4 10.31 -6.24 18.35
CA GLN A 4 10.20 -7.69 18.27
C GLN A 4 9.26 -8.12 19.39
N ILE A 5 8.03 -8.45 19.05
CA ILE A 5 7.07 -9.00 20.00
C ILE A 5 7.41 -10.49 20.12
N ASP A 6 8.00 -10.86 21.24
CA ASP A 6 8.25 -12.26 21.58
C ASP A 6 6.88 -12.86 22.01
N LEU A 7 6.27 -13.59 21.07
CA LEU A 7 4.94 -14.15 21.29
C LEU A 7 5.07 -15.48 22.07
N THR A 8 4.18 -15.67 23.07
CA THR A 8 4.06 -16.96 23.75
C THR A 8 3.68 -18.07 22.76
N PRO A 9 3.94 -19.36 23.06
CA PRO A 9 3.53 -20.46 22.19
C PRO A 9 2.06 -20.44 21.79
N GLU A 10 1.18 -20.06 22.72
CA GLU A 10 -0.27 -19.92 22.46
C GLU A 10 -0.56 -18.76 21.48
N ALA A 11 0.15 -17.66 21.58
CA ALA A 11 0.01 -16.55 20.66
C ALA A 11 0.52 -16.92 19.25
N ASN A 12 1.59 -17.72 19.13
CA ASN A 12 2.06 -18.25 17.87
C ASN A 12 1.04 -19.18 17.20
N ASP A 13 0.33 -19.98 17.96
CA ASP A 13 -0.74 -20.84 17.45
C ASP A 13 -1.93 -20.01 16.93
N ILE A 14 -2.30 -18.95 17.63
CA ILE A 14 -3.32 -18.00 17.16
C ILE A 14 -2.87 -17.32 15.86
N VAL A 15 -1.61 -16.88 15.77
CA VAL A 15 -1.06 -16.27 14.54
C VAL A 15 -1.16 -17.24 13.37
N SER A 16 -0.75 -18.50 13.56
CA SER A 16 -0.80 -19.52 12.51
C SER A 16 -2.25 -19.81 12.07
N THR A 17 -3.18 -19.82 13.00
CA THR A 17 -4.61 -20.04 12.73
C THR A 17 -5.24 -18.87 11.97
N LEU A 18 -4.82 -17.63 12.24
CA LEU A 18 -5.34 -16.43 11.58
C LEU A 18 -4.64 -16.12 10.26
N HIS A 19 -3.44 -16.66 10.03
CA HIS A 19 -2.70 -16.43 8.81
C HIS A 19 -3.49 -16.91 7.57
N ARG A 20 -3.51 -16.10 6.52
CA ARG A 20 -4.24 -16.37 5.27
C ARG A 20 -3.31 -16.13 4.08
N PRO A 21 -3.58 -16.73 2.91
CA PRO A 21 -2.77 -16.52 1.71
C PRO A 21 -2.58 -15.04 1.33
N VAL A 22 -3.54 -14.18 1.66
CA VAL A 22 -3.42 -12.72 1.46
C VAL A 22 -2.30 -12.12 2.31
N CYS A 23 -1.99 -12.70 3.48
CA CYS A 23 -0.89 -12.24 4.32
C CYS A 23 0.46 -12.46 3.63
N ASP A 24 0.64 -13.60 2.96
CA ASP A 24 1.85 -13.90 2.19
C ASP A 24 1.99 -12.94 1.00
N LEU A 25 0.89 -12.70 0.28
CA LEU A 25 0.86 -11.79 -0.85
C LEU A 25 1.23 -10.35 -0.45
N LEU A 26 0.65 -9.86 0.63
CA LEU A 26 0.87 -8.51 1.12
C LEU A 26 2.15 -8.39 1.98
N GLY A 27 2.66 -9.48 2.51
CA GLY A 27 3.80 -9.49 3.43
C GLY A 27 3.43 -8.96 4.82
N CYS A 28 2.20 -9.22 5.30
CA CYS A 28 1.73 -8.85 6.62
C CYS A 28 1.61 -10.08 7.55
N THR A 29 1.65 -9.85 8.85
CA THR A 29 1.49 -10.91 9.86
C THR A 29 0.02 -11.24 10.09
N TRP A 30 -0.80 -10.19 10.17
CA TRP A 30 -2.22 -10.27 10.48
C TRP A 30 -3.06 -9.99 9.23
N PRO A 31 -4.17 -10.69 9.01
CA PRO A 31 -5.09 -10.41 7.89
C PRO A 31 -5.95 -9.16 8.19
N VAL A 32 -5.30 -8.08 8.54
CA VAL A 32 -5.90 -6.77 8.86
C VAL A 32 -5.32 -5.75 7.92
N ALA A 33 -6.18 -5.08 7.17
CA ALA A 33 -5.79 -4.02 6.26
C ALA A 33 -6.45 -2.68 6.64
N LEU A 34 -5.63 -1.64 6.73
CA LEU A 34 -6.12 -0.26 6.80
C LEU A 34 -6.48 0.21 5.40
N ALA A 35 -7.72 0.59 5.19
CA ALA A 35 -8.18 1.17 3.93
C ALA A 35 -7.51 2.53 3.66
N GLY A 36 -7.30 2.85 2.39
CA GLY A 36 -6.80 4.14 1.95
C GLY A 36 -7.87 5.23 2.04
N MET A 37 -7.98 5.88 3.18
CA MET A 37 -8.92 6.97 3.41
C MET A 37 -8.25 8.32 3.11
N GLY A 38 -8.82 9.08 2.17
CA GLY A 38 -8.31 10.42 1.82
C GLY A 38 -8.25 11.36 3.04
N GLY A 39 -7.12 12.03 3.21
CA GLY A 39 -6.88 12.94 4.34
C GLY A 39 -6.64 12.29 5.71
N VAL A 40 -6.99 11.03 5.90
CA VAL A 40 -6.88 10.32 7.18
C VAL A 40 -5.78 9.26 7.17
N ALA A 41 -5.77 8.38 6.16
CA ALA A 41 -4.76 7.33 6.04
C ALA A 41 -3.44 7.92 5.51
N ARG A 42 -2.74 8.63 6.37
CA ARG A 42 -1.41 9.24 6.15
C ARG A 42 -0.32 8.37 6.78
N SER A 43 0.91 8.80 6.63
CA SER A 43 2.11 8.06 7.04
C SER A 43 2.12 7.65 8.52
N GLU A 44 1.55 8.46 9.41
CA GLU A 44 1.46 8.12 10.83
C GLU A 44 0.63 6.86 11.06
N LEU A 45 -0.60 6.85 10.53
CA LEU A 45 -1.54 5.75 10.71
C LEU A 45 -1.11 4.52 9.93
N VAL A 46 -0.68 4.70 8.67
CA VAL A 46 -0.18 3.62 7.82
C VAL A 46 1.06 2.97 8.44
N GLY A 47 2.01 3.78 8.93
CA GLY A 47 3.21 3.30 9.59
C GLY A 47 2.91 2.53 10.88
N ALA A 48 1.96 3.01 11.69
CA ALA A 48 1.55 2.35 12.92
C ALA A 48 0.89 0.98 12.65
N VAL A 49 -0.09 0.92 11.75
CA VAL A 49 -0.78 -0.33 11.40
C VAL A 49 0.19 -1.34 10.76
N THR A 50 1.02 -0.88 9.84
CA THR A 50 1.99 -1.73 9.15
C THR A 50 3.08 -2.21 10.11
N GLY A 51 3.57 -1.35 10.98
CA GLY A 51 4.54 -1.68 12.02
C GLY A 51 4.02 -2.71 13.01
N ALA A 52 2.71 -2.68 13.32
CA ALA A 52 2.04 -3.67 14.16
C ALA A 52 1.77 -5.02 13.45
N GLY A 53 2.15 -5.16 12.19
CA GLY A 53 2.00 -6.40 11.43
C GLY A 53 0.77 -6.50 10.55
N GLY A 54 -0.06 -5.46 10.49
CA GLY A 54 -1.11 -5.33 9.49
C GLY A 54 -0.58 -4.85 8.14
N PHE A 55 -1.48 -4.48 7.22
CA PHE A 55 -1.13 -3.86 5.95
C PHE A 55 -1.85 -2.52 5.80
N GLY A 56 -1.10 -1.44 5.62
CA GLY A 56 -1.67 -0.10 5.50
C GLY A 56 -1.65 0.42 4.07
N PHE A 57 -2.75 1.08 3.64
CA PHE A 57 -2.81 1.84 2.40
C PHE A 57 -2.82 3.34 2.66
N LEU A 58 -1.88 4.08 2.06
CA LEU A 58 -1.96 5.54 1.98
C LEU A 58 -3.15 5.96 1.11
N GLY A 59 -4.00 6.84 1.60
CA GLY A 59 -5.15 7.36 0.86
C GLY A 59 -4.75 8.57 0.00
N MET A 60 -4.48 8.36 -1.29
CA MET A 60 -3.89 9.38 -2.18
C MET A 60 -4.82 9.79 -3.34
N VAL A 61 -6.12 9.67 -3.16
CA VAL A 61 -7.10 10.10 -4.16
C VAL A 61 -6.99 11.61 -4.42
N ARG A 62 -6.85 12.01 -5.67
CA ARG A 62 -6.69 13.42 -6.13
C ARG A 62 -5.53 14.19 -5.50
N GLU A 63 -4.64 13.52 -4.77
CA GLU A 63 -3.51 14.18 -4.15
C GLU A 63 -2.39 14.45 -5.18
N PRO A 64 -1.68 15.57 -5.04
CA PRO A 64 -0.55 15.86 -5.92
C PRO A 64 0.56 14.83 -5.73
N VAL A 65 1.30 14.54 -6.79
CA VAL A 65 2.42 13.57 -6.77
C VAL A 65 3.49 13.93 -5.74
N ALA A 66 3.69 15.21 -5.46
CA ALA A 66 4.63 15.67 -4.44
C ALA A 66 4.25 15.13 -3.04
N LEU A 67 2.96 15.13 -2.70
CA LEU A 67 2.49 14.59 -1.43
C LEU A 67 2.64 13.07 -1.37
N ILE A 68 2.41 12.37 -2.49
CA ILE A 68 2.66 10.91 -2.55
C ILE A 68 4.13 10.61 -2.23
N ARG A 69 5.06 11.34 -2.83
CA ARG A 69 6.50 11.19 -2.56
C ARG A 69 6.83 11.40 -1.08
N GLU A 70 6.31 12.47 -0.51
CA GLU A 70 6.53 12.82 0.89
C GLU A 70 5.99 11.75 1.82
N GLU A 71 4.73 11.34 1.64
CA GLU A 71 4.07 10.35 2.50
C GLU A 71 4.71 8.96 2.40
N VAL A 72 5.11 8.52 1.20
CA VAL A 72 5.85 7.27 1.01
C VAL A 72 7.18 7.29 1.76
N GLN A 73 7.93 8.39 1.69
CA GLN A 73 9.18 8.54 2.44
C GLN A 73 8.95 8.51 3.95
N ARG A 74 7.90 9.18 4.42
CA ARG A 74 7.53 9.20 5.85
C ARG A 74 7.11 7.83 6.37
N VAL A 75 6.38 7.02 5.57
CA VAL A 75 6.08 5.62 5.94
C VAL A 75 7.35 4.82 6.06
N ARG A 76 8.25 4.91 5.08
CA ARG A 76 9.54 4.19 5.08
C ARG A 76 10.45 4.57 6.25
N ALA A 77 10.34 5.80 6.74
CA ALA A 77 11.05 6.23 7.95
C ALA A 77 10.47 5.61 9.25
N ARG A 78 9.25 5.07 9.21
CA ARG A 78 8.54 4.49 10.35
C ARG A 78 8.57 2.96 10.39
N THR A 79 8.65 2.32 9.22
CA THR A 79 8.58 0.86 9.11
C THR A 79 9.31 0.36 7.87
N ASP A 80 9.94 -0.80 7.99
CA ASP A 80 10.56 -1.52 6.87
C ASP A 80 9.56 -2.49 6.19
N ARG A 81 8.35 -2.60 6.71
CA ARG A 81 7.33 -3.52 6.18
C ARG A 81 6.68 -2.96 4.93
N LYS A 82 6.12 -3.85 4.11
CA LYS A 82 5.38 -3.49 2.91
C LYS A 82 4.10 -2.73 3.26
N PHE A 83 3.77 -1.74 2.44
CA PHE A 83 2.55 -0.96 2.51
C PHE A 83 2.07 -0.66 1.09
N GLY A 84 0.86 -0.10 0.96
CA GLY A 84 0.29 0.24 -0.33
C GLY A 84 -0.08 1.71 -0.47
N VAL A 85 -0.37 2.10 -1.69
CA VAL A 85 -1.00 3.39 -2.05
C VAL A 85 -2.34 3.10 -2.69
N ASN A 86 -3.40 3.73 -2.20
CA ASN A 86 -4.74 3.61 -2.76
C ASN A 86 -5.07 4.81 -3.63
N LEU A 87 -5.47 4.55 -4.86
CA LEU A 87 -5.93 5.53 -5.84
C LEU A 87 -7.37 5.21 -6.25
N ILE A 88 -8.12 6.23 -6.69
CA ILE A 88 -9.49 6.07 -7.17
C ILE A 88 -9.59 6.62 -8.59
N PRO A 89 -9.46 5.78 -9.62
CA PRO A 89 -9.50 6.21 -11.02
C PRO A 89 -10.77 7.00 -11.37
N ALA A 90 -11.93 6.53 -10.93
CA ALA A 90 -13.21 7.19 -11.21
C ALA A 90 -13.35 8.59 -10.60
N ALA A 91 -12.53 8.91 -9.59
CA ALA A 91 -12.58 10.20 -8.90
C ALA A 91 -11.37 11.09 -9.19
N THR A 92 -10.46 10.67 -10.05
CA THR A 92 -9.20 11.38 -10.34
C THR A 92 -9.11 11.71 -11.83
N HIS A 93 -8.72 12.94 -12.15
CA HIS A 93 -8.51 13.33 -13.55
C HIS A 93 -7.45 12.42 -14.22
N PRO A 94 -7.64 11.95 -15.47
CA PRO A 94 -6.78 10.96 -16.11
C PRO A 94 -5.28 11.31 -16.08
N GLU A 95 -4.93 12.54 -16.41
CA GLU A 95 -3.52 13.01 -16.41
C GLU A 95 -2.88 12.95 -15.02
N LEU A 96 -3.64 13.31 -13.97
CA LEU A 96 -3.16 13.21 -12.59
C LEU A 96 -3.04 11.74 -12.17
N LEU A 97 -4.00 10.90 -12.55
CA LEU A 97 -3.96 9.46 -12.24
C LEU A 97 -2.72 8.81 -12.86
N ASP A 98 -2.43 9.10 -14.13
CA ASP A 98 -1.26 8.58 -14.82
C ASP A 98 0.05 9.04 -14.13
N ALA A 99 0.12 10.30 -13.74
CA ALA A 99 1.26 10.82 -12.97
C ALA A 99 1.39 10.18 -11.58
N GLN A 100 0.28 9.92 -10.89
CA GLN A 100 0.26 9.22 -9.60
C GLN A 100 0.75 7.77 -9.73
N ILE A 101 0.26 7.04 -10.74
CA ILE A 101 0.69 5.66 -11.02
C ILE A 101 2.19 5.63 -11.36
N ALA A 102 2.64 6.50 -12.26
CA ALA A 102 4.05 6.60 -12.63
C ALA A 102 4.94 6.88 -11.40
N THR A 103 4.49 7.78 -10.52
CA THR A 103 5.19 8.09 -9.27
C THR A 103 5.26 6.88 -8.33
N CYS A 104 4.18 6.12 -8.19
CA CYS A 104 4.19 4.90 -7.38
C CYS A 104 5.16 3.85 -7.92
N ILE A 105 5.23 3.70 -9.25
CA ILE A 105 6.18 2.79 -9.91
C ILE A 105 7.62 3.27 -9.68
N GLU A 106 7.91 4.54 -9.92
CA GLU A 106 9.23 5.14 -9.71
C GLU A 106 9.72 4.96 -8.27
N LEU A 107 8.83 5.15 -7.31
CA LEU A 107 9.13 4.97 -5.89
C LEU A 107 9.22 3.49 -5.48
N GLY A 108 8.91 2.55 -6.34
CA GLY A 108 8.89 1.13 -6.00
C GLY A 108 7.88 0.81 -4.90
N VAL A 109 6.69 1.42 -4.94
CA VAL A 109 5.60 1.11 -4.01
C VAL A 109 5.16 -0.34 -4.23
N PRO A 110 5.19 -1.21 -3.20
CA PRO A 110 4.95 -2.64 -3.38
C PRO A 110 3.54 -2.98 -3.89
N VAL A 111 2.54 -2.22 -3.46
CA VAL A 111 1.13 -2.48 -3.80
C VAL A 111 0.42 -1.17 -4.12
N VAL A 112 -0.24 -1.11 -5.26
CA VAL A 112 -1.17 -0.01 -5.57
C VAL A 112 -2.59 -0.58 -5.62
N GLY A 113 -3.43 -0.09 -4.72
CA GLY A 113 -4.86 -0.39 -4.68
C GLY A 113 -5.60 0.58 -5.61
N LEU A 114 -6.35 0.05 -6.56
CA LEU A 114 -7.24 0.83 -7.40
C LEU A 114 -8.67 0.55 -6.96
N PHE A 115 -9.27 1.49 -6.24
CA PHE A 115 -10.67 1.38 -5.86
C PHE A 115 -11.55 1.82 -7.04
N LEU A 116 -12.35 0.90 -7.56
CA LEU A 116 -13.16 1.11 -8.75
C LEU A 116 -14.63 1.24 -8.40
N LEU A 117 -15.21 2.37 -8.75
CA LEU A 117 -16.64 2.50 -8.95
C LEU A 117 -16.91 2.12 -10.42
N GLY A 118 -17.23 0.83 -10.68
CA GLY A 118 -17.56 0.35 -12.03
C GLY A 118 -16.81 -0.92 -12.46
N ASN A 119 -17.20 -1.48 -13.58
CA ASN A 119 -16.77 -2.76 -14.16
C ASN A 119 -15.32 -2.79 -14.72
N THR A 120 -14.35 -2.20 -14.05
CA THR A 120 -12.96 -2.23 -14.53
C THR A 120 -12.18 -3.34 -13.82
N PRO A 121 -11.54 -4.27 -14.52
CA PRO A 121 -10.79 -5.36 -13.91
C PRO A 121 -9.57 -4.85 -13.15
N PHE A 122 -9.21 -5.53 -12.07
CA PHE A 122 -7.98 -5.32 -11.31
C PHE A 122 -6.78 -5.34 -12.28
N LEU A 123 -6.16 -4.18 -12.48
CA LEU A 123 -4.88 -4.09 -13.19
C LEU A 123 -3.77 -4.23 -12.17
N THR A 124 -3.13 -5.38 -12.13
CA THR A 124 -1.85 -5.54 -11.46
C THR A 124 -0.79 -4.68 -12.16
N LEU A 125 0.03 -3.97 -11.41
CA LEU A 125 1.11 -3.11 -11.91
C LEU A 125 2.09 -3.84 -12.83
N GLU A 126 2.25 -5.16 -12.68
CA GLU A 126 3.06 -6.00 -13.56
C GLU A 126 2.64 -5.93 -15.03
N LYS A 127 1.34 -5.80 -15.33
CA LYS A 127 0.86 -5.71 -16.71
C LYS A 127 1.13 -4.35 -17.36
N ARG A 128 1.26 -3.27 -16.58
CA ARG A 128 1.60 -1.94 -17.14
C ARG A 128 3.10 -1.74 -17.32
N ALA A 129 3.93 -2.29 -16.46
CA ALA A 129 5.39 -2.25 -16.64
C ALA A 129 5.84 -2.95 -17.91
N ALA A 130 5.12 -3.99 -18.36
CA ALA A 130 5.39 -4.70 -19.61
C ALA A 130 5.01 -3.93 -20.90
N HIS A 131 4.27 -2.80 -20.77
CA HIS A 131 3.78 -2.00 -21.90
C HIS A 131 4.47 -0.63 -22.05
N HIS A 132 5.45 -0.30 -21.21
CA HIS A 132 6.25 0.91 -21.40
C HIS A 132 7.56 0.55 -22.11
N PRO A 133 7.78 1.02 -23.34
CA PRO A 133 9.08 0.86 -23.98
C PRO A 133 10.13 1.64 -23.17
N PRO A 134 11.38 1.17 -23.13
CA PRO A 134 12.43 1.88 -22.43
C PRO A 134 12.58 3.29 -23.03
N ILE A 135 12.60 4.28 -22.19
CA ILE A 135 12.90 5.66 -22.58
C ILE A 135 14.39 5.68 -22.96
N ASN A 136 14.64 5.88 -24.25
CA ASN A 136 15.99 6.15 -24.77
C ASN A 136 16.44 7.56 -24.41
#